data_ec961eb3bb47aff38e1aaa0451743463
#
_entry.id   ec961eb3bb47aff38e1aaa0451743463
#
_cell.length_a   1.000
_cell.length_b   1.000
_cell.length_c   1.000
_cell.angle_alpha   90.00
_cell.angle_beta   90.00
_cell.angle_gamma   90.00
#
_symmetry.space_group_name_H-M   'P 1'
#
loop_
_entity.id
_entity.type
_entity.pdbx_description
1 polymer ?
#
loop_
_entity_poly.entity_id
_entity_poly.type
_entity_poly.pdbx_seq_one_letter_code
_entity_poly.pdbx_strand_id
1 'polypeptide(L)'
;MPEKVIFDAVLAHGSDAAFRKEEDENGFRFTICPNTETKTESVTAYLPFEFKKDDRLFLNGYQSWTQSREYGVRDFDRSMRFCPKFLDKKFEFSAYGDGGFYKKEYRKGVLHGYSYAYIRRGDEYFFFGSLAENTGFTRIIFNTVFNRVIFQKDCAGRVTATEYKVFDIFFARGREKEVFDAWFEKLGITPRSVTKKNGXXXSWYDRYQDISQSVIENALRGFDRLDKTPDIFQIDDGFETKVGDWLRIDKTKFPNGLEPIVKAIKEKGCEAGIWLAPFVCQKDSALANDHPDWLLRDKSGKPVGCGSNWGGAWALDFYNNDVREYLRECFAFYKNLGFGLFKLDFLYAACMIPLPDKTRGEIMFEAADFLRELCGNREILACGVPLLPVFGKVEYCRIGMDMSLSWDDKLYMRLFHSERPSTKNTVLNTVFRRQLSGRAFLNDPDVFLLRERNTALSPEQKSTLATANALFGGLLFVS
;
A
#
# COMPACT_ATOMS: atom_id res chain seq x y z
N MET A 1 0.84 -4.13 -33.11
CA MET A 1 1.43 -4.90 -32.04
C MET A 1 2.91 -4.80 -32.05
N PRO A 2 3.51 -4.94 -30.89
CA PRO A 2 4.82 -4.37 -30.66
C PRO A 2 5.93 -5.04 -31.44
N GLU A 3 6.89 -4.24 -31.77
CA GLU A 3 8.20 -4.70 -32.15
C GLU A 3 8.75 -5.54 -30.99
N LYS A 4 9.62 -6.46 -31.31
CA LYS A 4 10.21 -7.44 -30.41
C LYS A 4 10.71 -6.81 -29.10
N VAL A 5 10.36 -7.45 -27.97
CA VAL A 5 10.86 -7.03 -26.65
C VAL A 5 12.35 -7.39 -26.54
N ILE A 6 13.15 -6.43 -26.09
CA ILE A 6 14.58 -6.62 -25.88
C ILE A 6 14.82 -6.83 -24.38
N PHE A 7 15.54 -7.88 -24.03
CA PHE A 7 15.84 -8.23 -22.64
C PHE A 7 17.32 -8.02 -22.34
N ASP A 8 17.60 -7.47 -21.18
CA ASP A 8 18.95 -7.32 -20.63
C ASP A 8 18.97 -7.91 -19.22
N ALA A 9 19.74 -8.95 -19.02
CA ALA A 9 19.87 -9.62 -17.72
C ALA A 9 21.33 -9.70 -17.32
N VAL A 10 21.63 -9.21 -16.12
CA VAL A 10 22.98 -9.20 -15.57
C VAL A 10 23.01 -10.14 -14.34
N LEU A 11 23.88 -11.11 -14.40
CA LEU A 11 24.12 -12.05 -13.30
C LEU A 11 25.44 -11.70 -12.64
N ALA A 12 25.57 -11.98 -11.34
CA ALA A 12 26.82 -11.78 -10.63
C ALA A 12 27.91 -12.73 -11.16
N HIS A 13 29.15 -12.33 -11.01
CA HIS A 13 30.32 -13.12 -11.40
C HIS A 13 30.24 -14.52 -10.74
N GLY A 14 30.47 -15.55 -11.53
CA GLY A 14 30.39 -16.94 -11.07
C GLY A 14 29.02 -17.57 -11.21
N SER A 15 27.99 -16.79 -11.53
CA SER A 15 26.65 -17.32 -11.81
C SER A 15 26.59 -17.89 -13.23
N ASP A 16 25.80 -18.95 -13.41
CA ASP A 16 25.60 -19.57 -14.72
C ASP A 16 24.13 -19.98 -14.87
N ALA A 17 23.49 -19.44 -15.89
CA ALA A 17 22.06 -19.72 -16.15
C ALA A 17 21.74 -19.53 -17.62
N ALA A 18 20.78 -20.33 -18.10
CA ALA A 18 20.14 -20.08 -19.40
C ALA A 18 18.95 -19.15 -19.19
N PHE A 19 18.48 -18.54 -20.27
CA PHE A 19 17.32 -17.64 -20.27
C PHE A 19 16.24 -18.21 -21.19
N ARG A 20 15.02 -18.33 -20.70
CA ARG A 20 13.86 -18.71 -21.50
C ARG A 20 13.02 -17.47 -21.75
N LYS A 21 12.78 -17.15 -23.01
CA LYS A 21 12.03 -15.99 -23.46
C LYS A 21 10.82 -16.44 -24.26
N GLU A 22 9.66 -15.92 -23.94
CA GLU A 22 8.42 -16.17 -24.65
C GLU A 22 7.75 -14.82 -24.89
N GLU A 23 7.19 -14.64 -26.11
CA GLU A 23 6.55 -13.39 -26.49
C GLU A 23 5.44 -13.68 -27.49
N ASP A 24 4.29 -13.04 -27.30
CA ASP A 24 3.17 -13.10 -28.23
C ASP A 24 2.44 -11.74 -28.25
N GLU A 25 1.30 -11.69 -28.89
CA GLU A 25 0.53 -10.44 -29.01
C GLU A 25 -0.08 -9.97 -27.68
N ASN A 26 -0.14 -10.85 -26.68
CA ASN A 26 -0.77 -10.58 -25.39
C ASN A 26 0.25 -10.38 -24.26
N GLY A 27 1.56 -10.37 -24.59
CA GLY A 27 2.55 -10.13 -23.56
C GLY A 27 3.87 -10.85 -23.76
N PHE A 28 4.62 -10.94 -22.66
CA PHE A 28 5.90 -11.66 -22.70
C PHE A 28 6.22 -12.30 -21.35
N ARG A 29 7.07 -13.33 -21.39
CA ARG A 29 7.64 -13.99 -20.21
C ARG A 29 9.15 -14.04 -20.32
N PHE A 30 9.80 -13.93 -19.18
CA PHE A 30 11.25 -14.08 -19.09
C PHE A 30 11.58 -14.87 -17.83
N THR A 31 12.28 -15.99 -18.00
CA THR A 31 12.65 -16.91 -16.90
C THR A 31 14.15 -17.12 -16.91
N ILE A 32 14.77 -17.02 -15.73
CA ILE A 32 16.16 -17.41 -15.50
C ILE A 32 16.14 -18.90 -15.11
N CYS A 33 16.91 -19.71 -15.82
CA CYS A 33 17.01 -21.17 -15.61
C CYS A 33 18.44 -21.48 -15.14
N PRO A 34 18.69 -21.52 -13.82
CA PRO A 34 20.05 -21.69 -13.31
C PRO A 34 20.65 -23.05 -13.64
N ASN A 35 21.91 -23.07 -14.08
CA ASN A 35 22.72 -24.29 -14.16
C ASN A 35 23.44 -24.52 -12.83
N THR A 36 23.75 -23.44 -12.11
CA THR A 36 24.32 -23.46 -10.76
C THR A 36 23.60 -22.40 -9.93
N GLU A 37 23.82 -22.40 -8.63
CA GLU A 37 23.28 -21.32 -7.77
C GLU A 37 23.67 -19.98 -8.38
N THR A 38 22.66 -19.17 -8.70
CA THR A 38 22.81 -17.97 -9.50
C THR A 38 22.31 -16.75 -8.72
N LYS A 39 23.15 -15.69 -8.72
CA LYS A 39 22.77 -14.41 -8.14
C LYS A 39 22.45 -13.41 -9.24
N THR A 40 21.25 -12.84 -9.19
CA THR A 40 20.77 -11.88 -10.18
C THR A 40 21.11 -10.45 -9.75
N GLU A 41 21.71 -9.68 -10.62
CA GLU A 41 22.02 -8.26 -10.36
C GLU A 41 20.94 -7.34 -10.92
N SER A 42 20.49 -7.59 -12.15
CA SER A 42 19.39 -6.81 -12.74
C SER A 42 18.75 -7.56 -13.88
N VAL A 43 17.47 -7.33 -14.10
CA VAL A 43 16.77 -7.78 -15.30
C VAL A 43 15.86 -6.66 -15.78
N THR A 44 15.99 -6.29 -17.05
CA THR A 44 15.22 -5.22 -17.68
C THR A 44 14.70 -5.70 -19.03
N ALA A 45 13.46 -5.34 -19.34
CA ALA A 45 12.85 -5.58 -20.65
C ALA A 45 12.47 -4.23 -21.26
N TYR A 46 12.72 -4.06 -22.55
CA TYR A 46 12.47 -2.82 -23.29
C TYR A 46 11.47 -3.11 -24.40
N LEU A 47 10.37 -2.37 -24.39
CA LEU A 47 9.31 -2.47 -25.40
C LEU A 47 9.23 -1.14 -26.14
N PRO A 48 9.49 -1.09 -27.47
CA PRO A 48 9.27 0.13 -28.24
C PRO A 48 7.80 0.54 -28.18
N PHE A 49 7.54 1.84 -28.01
CA PHE A 49 6.17 2.38 -28.03
C PHE A 49 6.21 3.83 -28.46
N GLU A 50 5.48 4.16 -29.52
CA GLU A 50 5.40 5.53 -30.04
C GLU A 50 4.38 6.35 -29.25
N PHE A 51 4.86 7.20 -28.34
CA PHE A 51 4.00 8.11 -27.57
C PHE A 51 3.53 9.27 -28.47
N LYS A 52 2.25 9.64 -28.30
CA LYS A 52 1.64 10.78 -29.00
C LYS A 52 1.47 11.95 -28.01
N LYS A 53 1.47 13.16 -28.53
CA LYS A 53 1.39 14.41 -27.76
C LYS A 53 0.25 14.42 -26.72
N ASP A 54 -0.90 13.88 -27.10
CA ASP A 54 -2.12 13.95 -26.28
C ASP A 54 -2.34 12.68 -25.43
N ASP A 55 -1.40 11.73 -25.44
CA ASP A 55 -1.47 10.55 -24.60
C ASP A 55 -1.49 10.94 -23.12
N ARG A 56 -2.24 10.16 -22.32
CA ARG A 56 -2.25 10.24 -20.87
C ARG A 56 -1.59 8.98 -20.31
N LEU A 57 -0.69 9.17 -19.38
CA LEU A 57 0.18 8.12 -18.87
C LEU A 57 -0.18 7.84 -17.41
N PHE A 58 -0.66 6.65 -17.10
CA PHE A 58 -0.92 6.24 -15.73
C PHE A 58 0.09 5.19 -15.31
N LEU A 59 0.67 5.38 -14.13
CA LEU A 59 1.54 4.40 -13.49
C LEU A 59 1.11 4.27 -12.03
N ASN A 60 0.82 3.05 -11.61
CA ASN A 60 0.47 2.77 -10.23
C ASN A 60 1.70 2.97 -9.34
N GLY A 61 1.59 3.80 -8.32
CA GLY A 61 2.68 4.06 -7.39
C GLY A 61 3.04 2.83 -6.55
N TYR A 62 4.20 2.88 -5.88
CA TYR A 62 4.79 1.74 -5.19
C TYR A 62 3.84 1.11 -4.15
N GLN A 63 3.18 1.94 -3.37
CA GLN A 63 2.26 1.44 -2.34
C GLN A 63 1.01 2.31 -2.28
N SER A 64 0.06 1.96 -1.43
CA SER A 64 -1.26 2.63 -1.39
C SER A 64 -1.17 4.14 -1.22
N TRP A 65 -0.23 4.64 -0.42
CA TRP A 65 -0.07 6.08 -0.18
C TRP A 65 0.65 6.82 -1.31
N THR A 66 1.31 6.11 -2.24
CA THR A 66 2.05 6.76 -3.32
C THR A 66 1.10 7.38 -4.32
N GLN A 67 1.37 8.62 -4.71
CA GLN A 67 0.55 9.34 -5.69
C GLN A 67 0.42 8.54 -6.98
N SER A 68 -0.82 8.35 -7.44
CA SER A 68 -1.13 7.61 -8.66
C SER A 68 -2.17 8.41 -9.44
N ARG A 69 -1.78 8.94 -10.58
CA ARG A 69 -2.64 9.76 -11.44
C ARG A 69 -2.18 9.69 -12.88
N GLU A 70 -2.96 10.26 -13.78
CA GLU A 70 -2.55 10.41 -15.17
C GLU A 70 -1.65 11.63 -15.33
N TYR A 71 -0.61 11.45 -16.13
CA TYR A 71 0.38 12.46 -16.49
C TYR A 71 0.35 12.69 -18.00
N GLY A 72 0.79 13.86 -18.43
CA GLY A 72 1.08 14.13 -19.83
C GLY A 72 2.46 13.61 -20.22
N VAL A 73 2.72 13.53 -21.53
CA VAL A 73 3.97 12.94 -22.05
C VAL A 73 5.23 13.76 -21.75
N ARG A 74 5.08 15.01 -21.28
CA ARG A 74 6.22 15.86 -20.88
C ARG A 74 6.29 16.10 -19.39
N ASP A 75 5.41 15.45 -18.63
CA ASP A 75 5.43 15.59 -17.17
C ASP A 75 6.58 14.81 -16.56
N PHE A 76 6.87 15.09 -15.30
CA PHE A 76 7.74 14.27 -14.48
C PHE A 76 7.39 14.47 -12.99
N ASP A 77 7.74 13.49 -12.21
CA ASP A 77 7.49 13.52 -10.77
C ASP A 77 8.68 14.21 -10.08
N ARG A 78 8.40 15.35 -9.45
CA ARG A 78 9.41 16.16 -8.75
C ARG A 78 9.58 15.79 -7.28
N SER A 79 8.76 14.89 -6.78
CA SER A 79 8.76 14.57 -5.34
C SER A 79 10.14 14.07 -4.91
N MET A 80 10.58 14.52 -3.76
CA MET A 80 11.88 14.24 -3.15
C MET A 80 13.10 14.74 -3.92
N ARG A 81 12.93 15.42 -5.08
CA ARG A 81 14.07 15.89 -5.89
C ARG A 81 15.03 16.76 -5.10
N PHE A 82 14.47 17.62 -4.26
CA PHE A 82 15.28 18.61 -3.51
C PHE A 82 15.35 18.27 -2.02
N CYS A 83 14.94 17.07 -1.62
CA CYS A 83 14.99 16.67 -0.22
C CYS A 83 16.46 16.53 0.24
N PRO A 84 16.93 17.36 1.19
CA PRO A 84 18.29 17.21 1.70
C PRO A 84 18.46 15.85 2.39
N LYS A 85 19.62 15.23 2.16
CA LYS A 85 19.93 13.91 2.73
C LYS A 85 19.77 13.88 4.26
N PHE A 86 20.17 14.98 4.94
CA PHE A 86 20.08 14.99 6.41
C PHE A 86 18.61 15.02 6.89
N LEU A 87 17.72 15.66 6.12
CA LEU A 87 16.30 15.64 6.45
C LEU A 87 15.69 14.26 6.17
N ASP A 88 16.06 13.64 5.07
CA ASP A 88 15.61 12.28 4.79
C ASP A 88 16.11 11.31 5.86
N LYS A 89 17.37 11.46 6.29
CA LYS A 89 17.91 10.63 7.38
C LYS A 89 17.15 10.84 8.70
N LYS A 90 16.77 12.10 8.99
CA LYS A 90 16.08 12.44 10.23
C LYS A 90 14.61 11.99 10.23
N PHE A 91 13.91 12.20 9.12
CA PHE A 91 12.46 11.97 9.03
C PHE A 91 12.10 10.70 8.25
N GLU A 92 13.08 10.03 7.69
CA GLU A 92 12.93 8.76 6.97
C GLU A 92 11.85 8.84 5.87
N PHE A 93 11.77 9.98 5.15
CA PHE A 93 10.77 10.18 4.09
C PHE A 93 10.84 9.10 3.01
N SER A 94 12.06 8.69 2.64
CA SER A 94 12.25 7.65 1.61
C SER A 94 11.76 6.27 2.04
N ALA A 95 11.60 6.03 3.34
CA ALA A 95 11.13 4.73 3.86
C ALA A 95 9.67 4.46 3.53
N TYR A 96 8.85 5.52 3.38
CA TYR A 96 7.42 5.36 3.10
C TYR A 96 7.14 4.88 1.67
N GLY A 97 8.06 5.11 0.75
CA GLY A 97 7.91 4.75 -0.66
C GLY A 97 9.09 3.93 -1.17
N ASP A 98 9.41 4.11 -2.43
CA ASP A 98 10.52 3.37 -3.07
C ASP A 98 11.87 4.11 -3.01
N GLY A 99 11.90 5.29 -2.39
CA GLY A 99 13.11 6.14 -2.35
C GLY A 99 14.30 5.50 -1.66
N GLY A 100 14.07 4.49 -0.81
CA GLY A 100 15.15 3.79 -0.12
C GLY A 100 15.88 2.75 -0.99
N PHE A 101 15.27 2.35 -2.12
CA PHE A 101 15.87 1.29 -2.96
C PHE A 101 15.81 1.58 -4.46
N TYR A 102 15.19 2.65 -4.88
CA TYR A 102 15.14 3.05 -6.28
C TYR A 102 15.53 4.52 -6.43
N LYS A 103 16.53 4.77 -7.27
CA LYS A 103 16.95 6.13 -7.61
C LYS A 103 16.19 6.58 -8.86
N LYS A 104 15.16 7.38 -8.66
CA LYS A 104 14.34 7.83 -9.78
C LYS A 104 15.07 8.86 -10.65
N GLU A 105 14.74 8.86 -11.94
CA GLU A 105 15.24 9.83 -12.90
C GLU A 105 14.35 11.07 -12.92
N TYR A 106 14.92 12.23 -12.61
CA TYR A 106 14.21 13.51 -12.61
C TYR A 106 14.35 14.17 -13.98
N ARG A 107 13.61 13.65 -14.95
CA ARG A 107 13.66 14.09 -16.34
C ARG A 107 12.26 14.15 -16.93
N LYS A 108 11.96 15.22 -17.70
CA LYS A 108 10.66 15.35 -18.37
C LYS A 108 10.45 14.16 -19.30
N GLY A 109 9.25 13.59 -19.23
CA GLY A 109 8.87 12.45 -20.06
C GLY A 109 9.37 11.10 -19.53
N VAL A 110 9.99 11.06 -18.35
CA VAL A 110 10.37 9.80 -17.69
C VAL A 110 9.59 9.67 -16.41
N LEU A 111 8.72 8.65 -16.34
CA LEU A 111 7.82 8.40 -15.21
C LEU A 111 7.88 6.91 -14.86
N HIS A 112 7.73 6.57 -13.58
CA HIS A 112 7.73 5.17 -13.16
C HIS A 112 6.61 4.85 -12.19
N GLY A 113 6.26 3.58 -12.14
CA GLY A 113 5.33 3.00 -11.18
C GLY A 113 5.53 1.50 -11.10
N TYR A 114 4.58 0.79 -10.51
CA TYR A 114 4.73 -0.63 -10.16
C TYR A 114 3.50 -1.42 -10.52
N SER A 115 3.71 -2.63 -10.97
CA SER A 115 2.74 -3.72 -11.12
C SER A 115 1.81 -3.56 -12.32
N TYR A 116 1.26 -2.35 -12.55
CA TYR A 116 0.44 -2.10 -13.74
C TYR A 116 0.49 -0.62 -14.14
N ALA A 117 0.27 -0.41 -15.43
CA ALA A 117 0.30 0.93 -16.02
C ALA A 117 -0.53 0.93 -17.30
N TYR A 118 -0.93 2.11 -17.76
CA TYR A 118 -1.56 2.21 -19.07
C TYR A 118 -1.20 3.55 -19.74
N ILE A 119 -1.31 3.53 -21.07
CA ILE A 119 -1.26 4.73 -21.90
C ILE A 119 -2.66 4.89 -22.47
N ARG A 120 -3.31 6.03 -22.22
CA ARG A 120 -4.66 6.30 -22.71
C ARG A 120 -4.60 7.30 -23.86
N ARG A 121 -5.20 6.93 -24.95
CA ARG A 121 -5.30 7.76 -26.18
C ARG A 121 -6.78 7.91 -26.52
N GLY A 122 -7.37 9.04 -26.14
CA GLY A 122 -8.83 9.20 -26.16
C GLY A 122 -9.46 8.21 -25.20
N ASP A 123 -10.33 7.33 -25.71
CA ASP A 123 -10.99 6.28 -24.91
C ASP A 123 -10.29 4.92 -25.00
N GLU A 124 -9.19 4.84 -25.74
CA GLU A 124 -8.45 3.60 -25.94
C GLU A 124 -7.29 3.51 -24.95
N TYR A 125 -7.17 2.37 -24.30
CA TYR A 125 -6.14 2.07 -23.31
C TYR A 125 -5.16 1.06 -23.88
N PHE A 126 -3.87 1.34 -23.78
CA PHE A 126 -2.77 0.41 -24.00
C PHE A 126 -2.30 0.02 -22.60
N PHE A 127 -2.64 -1.18 -22.16
CA PHE A 127 -2.51 -1.62 -20.76
C PHE A 127 -1.37 -2.62 -20.62
N PHE A 128 -0.62 -2.48 -19.52
CA PHE A 128 0.49 -3.37 -19.14
C PHE A 128 0.27 -3.80 -17.69
N GLY A 129 0.16 -5.09 -17.44
CA GLY A 129 -0.05 -5.61 -16.09
C GLY A 129 0.82 -6.82 -15.80
N SER A 130 1.46 -6.83 -14.64
CA SER A 130 2.27 -7.96 -14.20
C SER A 130 1.36 -9.10 -13.73
N LEU A 131 1.74 -10.34 -14.11
CA LEU A 131 1.12 -11.57 -13.63
C LEU A 131 2.07 -12.33 -12.68
N ALA A 132 3.27 -11.81 -12.43
CA ALA A 132 4.31 -12.47 -11.63
C ALA A 132 4.89 -11.55 -10.54
N GLU A 133 4.05 -10.72 -9.91
CA GLU A 133 4.52 -9.86 -8.81
C GLU A 133 4.94 -10.68 -7.58
N ASN A 134 4.44 -11.90 -7.47
CA ASN A 134 4.82 -12.82 -6.39
C ASN A 134 6.26 -13.33 -6.51
N THR A 135 6.99 -12.95 -7.56
CA THR A 135 8.42 -13.25 -7.70
C THR A 135 9.30 -12.00 -7.54
N GLY A 136 8.67 -10.87 -7.28
CA GLY A 136 9.34 -9.58 -7.12
C GLY A 136 8.52 -8.47 -7.75
N PHE A 137 8.61 -7.27 -7.20
CA PHE A 137 7.88 -6.11 -7.76
C PHE A 137 8.42 -5.79 -9.15
N THR A 138 7.50 -5.49 -10.08
CA THR A 138 7.84 -5.06 -11.44
C THR A 138 7.69 -3.55 -11.50
N ARG A 139 8.80 -2.84 -11.71
CA ARG A 139 8.81 -1.40 -11.98
C ARG A 139 8.56 -1.20 -13.47
N ILE A 140 7.58 -0.35 -13.79
CA ILE A 140 7.24 0.01 -15.17
C ILE A 140 7.64 1.47 -15.34
N ILE A 141 8.42 1.76 -16.38
CA ILE A 141 8.91 3.10 -16.68
C ILE A 141 8.42 3.48 -18.08
N PHE A 142 7.76 4.63 -18.18
CA PHE A 142 7.46 5.24 -19.46
C PHE A 142 8.57 6.25 -19.75
N ASN A 143 9.29 6.04 -20.84
CA ASN A 143 10.31 6.97 -21.32
C ASN A 143 9.84 7.50 -22.68
N THR A 144 9.16 8.65 -22.64
CA THR A 144 8.58 9.25 -23.85
C THR A 144 9.65 9.90 -24.74
N VAL A 145 10.84 10.19 -24.15
CA VAL A 145 11.97 10.78 -24.89
C VAL A 145 12.52 9.77 -25.90
N PHE A 146 12.66 8.52 -25.47
CA PHE A 146 13.21 7.44 -26.32
C PHE A 146 12.15 6.48 -26.83
N ASN A 147 10.85 6.79 -26.65
CA ASN A 147 9.74 5.96 -27.12
C ASN A 147 9.86 4.51 -26.67
N ARG A 148 9.94 4.33 -25.32
CA ARG A 148 10.06 3.00 -24.71
C ARG A 148 9.17 2.84 -23.50
N VAL A 149 8.61 1.67 -23.36
CA VAL A 149 8.08 1.16 -22.08
C VAL A 149 9.12 0.19 -21.55
N ILE A 150 9.57 0.41 -20.31
CA ILE A 150 10.67 -0.34 -19.70
C ILE A 150 10.11 -1.08 -18.49
N PHE A 151 10.46 -2.36 -18.36
CA PHE A 151 10.08 -3.19 -17.21
C PHE A 151 11.35 -3.61 -16.50
N GLN A 152 11.43 -3.33 -15.20
CA GLN A 152 12.58 -3.72 -14.37
C GLN A 152 12.06 -4.52 -13.18
N LYS A 153 12.66 -5.67 -12.92
CA LYS A 153 12.33 -6.45 -11.73
C LYS A 153 13.15 -5.96 -10.54
N ASP A 154 12.48 -5.73 -9.41
CA ASP A 154 13.17 -5.45 -8.14
C ASP A 154 13.70 -6.77 -7.58
N CYS A 155 14.86 -7.21 -8.09
CA CYS A 155 15.45 -8.52 -7.77
C CYS A 155 16.95 -8.49 -7.54
N ALA A 156 17.54 -7.30 -7.42
CA ALA A 156 18.99 -7.17 -7.28
C ALA A 156 19.49 -7.93 -6.05
N GLY A 157 20.46 -8.83 -6.27
CA GLY A 157 21.05 -9.63 -5.23
C GLY A 157 20.34 -10.93 -4.89
N ARG A 158 19.21 -11.22 -5.54
CA ARG A 158 18.46 -12.45 -5.27
C ARG A 158 19.23 -13.67 -5.75
N VAL A 159 19.39 -14.64 -4.86
CA VAL A 159 20.08 -15.92 -5.15
C VAL A 159 19.05 -17.00 -5.38
N THR A 160 19.23 -17.80 -6.43
CA THR A 160 18.31 -18.91 -6.72
C THR A 160 19.06 -20.09 -7.32
N ALA A 161 18.63 -21.27 -6.96
CA ALA A 161 19.10 -22.54 -7.55
C ALA A 161 18.00 -23.21 -8.41
N THR A 162 16.80 -22.62 -8.45
CA THR A 162 15.66 -23.12 -9.21
C THR A 162 15.20 -22.08 -10.22
N GLU A 163 14.35 -22.47 -11.15
CA GLU A 163 13.80 -21.54 -12.13
C GLU A 163 13.21 -20.31 -11.46
N TYR A 164 13.55 -19.13 -11.98
CA TYR A 164 13.05 -17.84 -11.49
C TYR A 164 12.30 -17.14 -12.61
N LYS A 165 10.97 -17.15 -12.52
CA LYS A 165 10.10 -16.41 -13.46
C LYS A 165 10.21 -14.92 -13.12
N VAL A 166 11.05 -14.22 -13.86
CA VAL A 166 11.31 -12.78 -13.60
C VAL A 166 10.11 -11.95 -14.05
N PHE A 167 9.69 -12.15 -15.31
CA PHE A 167 8.56 -11.40 -15.87
C PHE A 167 7.50 -12.37 -16.41
N ASP A 168 6.26 -11.99 -16.18
CA ASP A 168 5.08 -12.46 -16.89
C ASP A 168 4.21 -11.22 -17.04
N ILE A 169 4.32 -10.54 -18.19
CA ILE A 169 3.66 -9.27 -18.43
C ILE A 169 2.54 -9.45 -19.45
N PHE A 170 1.36 -9.02 -19.06
CA PHE A 170 0.15 -9.07 -19.88
C PHE A 170 -0.05 -7.73 -20.57
N PHE A 171 -0.34 -7.77 -21.87
CA PHE A 171 -0.71 -6.61 -22.68
C PHE A 171 -2.18 -6.71 -23.05
N ALA A 172 -2.89 -5.57 -23.01
CA ALA A 172 -4.25 -5.48 -23.50
C ALA A 172 -4.45 -4.13 -24.17
N ARG A 173 -5.36 -4.10 -25.13
CA ARG A 173 -5.76 -2.88 -25.83
C ARG A 173 -7.28 -2.86 -25.95
N GLY A 174 -7.90 -1.74 -25.57
CA GLY A 174 -9.35 -1.62 -25.60
C GLY A 174 -9.84 -0.52 -24.68
N ARG A 175 -11.12 -0.57 -24.35
CA ARG A 175 -11.69 0.39 -23.39
C ARG A 175 -11.28 0.01 -21.95
N GLU A 176 -11.38 0.99 -21.06
CA GLU A 176 -10.96 0.85 -19.66
C GLU A 176 -11.48 -0.45 -19.04
N LYS A 177 -12.80 -0.65 -19.07
CA LYS A 177 -13.41 -1.85 -18.44
C LYS A 177 -12.84 -3.13 -19.04
N GLU A 178 -12.68 -3.17 -20.35
CA GLU A 178 -12.21 -4.37 -21.07
C GLU A 178 -10.81 -4.77 -20.64
N VAL A 179 -9.89 -3.81 -20.59
CA VAL A 179 -8.49 -4.12 -20.28
C VAL A 179 -8.32 -4.54 -18.81
N PHE A 180 -9.03 -3.91 -17.88
CA PHE A 180 -8.96 -4.30 -16.47
C PHE A 180 -9.63 -5.66 -16.22
N ASP A 181 -10.79 -5.92 -16.82
CA ASP A 181 -11.47 -7.21 -16.70
C ASP A 181 -10.58 -8.33 -17.24
N ALA A 182 -9.94 -8.11 -18.39
CA ALA A 182 -9.04 -9.09 -18.99
C ALA A 182 -7.82 -9.38 -18.09
N TRP A 183 -7.24 -8.32 -17.50
CA TRP A 183 -6.10 -8.49 -16.58
C TRP A 183 -6.48 -9.32 -15.35
N PHE A 184 -7.60 -8.98 -14.72
CA PHE A 184 -8.07 -9.69 -13.52
C PHE A 184 -8.45 -11.15 -13.85
N GLU A 185 -8.99 -11.40 -15.03
CA GLU A 185 -9.24 -12.77 -15.50
C GLU A 185 -7.92 -13.56 -15.59
N LYS A 186 -6.88 -12.95 -16.18
CA LYS A 186 -5.55 -13.58 -16.28
C LYS A 186 -4.92 -13.79 -14.90
N LEU A 187 -5.09 -12.86 -13.97
CA LEU A 187 -4.61 -13.02 -12.59
C LEU A 187 -5.34 -14.14 -11.85
N GLY A 188 -6.57 -14.47 -12.26
CA GLY A 188 -7.40 -15.44 -11.57
C GLY A 188 -7.85 -14.97 -10.20
N ILE A 189 -8.00 -13.64 -10.02
CA ILE A 189 -8.33 -13.01 -8.74
C ILE A 189 -9.78 -12.56 -8.75
N THR A 190 -10.49 -12.83 -7.64
CA THR A 190 -11.82 -12.27 -7.37
C THR A 190 -11.78 -11.59 -6.01
N PRO A 191 -12.56 -10.52 -5.81
CA PRO A 191 -12.58 -9.85 -4.52
C PRO A 191 -13.25 -10.73 -3.46
N ARG A 192 -12.84 -10.54 -2.22
CA ARG A 192 -13.51 -11.20 -1.11
C ARG A 192 -14.89 -10.57 -0.88
N SER A 193 -15.84 -11.38 -0.48
CA SER A 193 -17.17 -10.88 -0.13
C SER A 193 -17.13 -10.14 1.20
N VAL A 194 -17.95 -9.11 1.32
CA VAL A 194 -18.09 -8.32 2.55
C VAL A 194 -19.50 -8.49 3.12
N THR A 195 -19.59 -8.45 4.43
CA THR A 195 -20.89 -8.59 5.11
C THR A 195 -21.68 -7.29 5.12
N LYS A 196 -20.97 -6.15 5.18
CA LYS A 196 -21.57 -4.81 5.21
C LYS A 196 -20.81 -3.89 4.26
N LYS A 197 -21.50 -2.92 3.69
CA LYS A 197 -20.93 -2.08 2.62
C LYS A 197 -21.02 -0.57 2.89
N ASN A 198 -21.52 -0.17 4.09
CA ASN A 198 -21.79 1.25 4.35
C ASN A 198 -20.67 1.88 5.19
N GLY A 199 -20.95 2.99 5.77
CA GLY A 199 -19.94 3.80 6.35
C GLY A 199 -19.33 3.29 7.65
N UNK A 200 -18.16 3.85 8.01
CA UNK A 200 -17.50 3.58 9.19
C UNK A 200 -17.17 4.84 9.83
N UNK A 201 -17.01 4.93 10.94
CA UNK A 201 -16.55 5.97 11.65
C UNK A 201 -15.24 5.62 12.12
N UNK A 202 -14.44 6.37 12.08
CA UNK A 202 -13.20 6.25 12.56
C UNK A 202 -13.07 7.21 13.57
N SER A 203 -12.21 6.98 14.43
CA SER A 203 -11.89 7.92 15.51
C SER A 203 -10.73 8.88 15.14
N TRP A 204 -9.99 8.61 14.06
CA TRP A 204 -8.69 9.26 13.78
C TRP A 204 -8.77 10.78 13.54
N TYR A 205 -9.48 11.22 12.53
CA TYR A 205 -9.33 12.61 12.04
C TYR A 205 -9.91 13.69 12.96
N ASP A 206 -10.76 13.33 13.93
CA ASP A 206 -11.26 14.33 14.89
C ASP A 206 -10.29 14.51 16.06
N ARG A 207 -9.66 13.44 16.52
CA ARG A 207 -8.87 13.45 17.77
C ARG A 207 -7.45 12.90 17.59
N TYR A 208 -7.17 12.24 16.48
CA TYR A 208 -5.90 11.51 16.31
C TYR A 208 -5.71 10.55 17.48
N GLN A 209 -4.56 10.54 18.12
CA GLN A 209 -4.29 9.66 19.26
C GLN A 209 -4.97 10.11 20.56
N ASP A 210 -5.63 11.28 20.58
CA ASP A 210 -6.29 11.77 21.81
C ASP A 210 -7.69 11.19 21.94
N ILE A 211 -7.76 9.85 22.04
CA ILE A 211 -9.00 9.10 22.22
C ILE A 211 -9.02 8.49 23.63
N SER A 212 -10.22 8.22 24.13
CA SER A 212 -10.43 7.60 25.43
C SER A 212 -11.78 6.92 25.44
N GLN A 213 -12.02 6.11 26.47
CA GLN A 213 -13.32 5.47 26.67
C GLN A 213 -14.47 6.49 26.57
N SER A 214 -14.35 7.62 27.26
CA SER A 214 -15.41 8.65 27.26
C SER A 214 -15.60 9.30 25.90
N VAL A 215 -14.50 9.50 25.13
CA VAL A 215 -14.57 10.07 23.78
C VAL A 215 -15.35 9.12 22.87
N ILE A 216 -15.05 7.83 22.91
CA ILE A 216 -15.73 6.83 22.07
C ILE A 216 -17.20 6.72 22.48
N GLU A 217 -17.49 6.67 23.80
CA GLU A 217 -18.88 6.59 24.29
C GLU A 217 -19.68 7.81 23.86
N ASN A 218 -19.08 9.01 23.88
CA ASN A 218 -19.72 10.25 23.40
C ASN A 218 -20.06 10.15 21.90
N ALA A 219 -19.11 9.65 21.09
CA ALA A 219 -19.33 9.47 19.67
C ALA A 219 -20.49 8.50 19.42
N LEU A 220 -20.54 7.38 20.16
CA LEU A 220 -21.62 6.39 20.02
C LEU A 220 -22.99 6.97 20.45
N ARG A 221 -23.02 7.86 21.47
CA ARG A 221 -24.26 8.55 21.84
C ARG A 221 -24.74 9.47 20.70
N GLY A 222 -23.82 10.02 19.92
CA GLY A 222 -24.17 10.82 18.75
C GLY A 222 -24.98 10.05 17.72
N PHE A 223 -24.81 8.74 17.64
CA PHE A 223 -25.54 7.89 16.69
C PHE A 223 -27.05 7.85 16.96
N ASP A 224 -27.48 8.15 18.19
CA ASP A 224 -28.89 8.20 18.55
C ASP A 224 -29.66 9.30 17.79
N ARG A 225 -28.93 10.23 17.18
CA ARG A 225 -29.48 11.33 16.39
C ARG A 225 -29.50 11.05 14.89
N LEU A 226 -29.00 9.88 14.48
CA LEU A 226 -28.89 9.52 13.06
C LEU A 226 -30.09 8.67 12.65
N ASP A 227 -30.61 8.91 11.47
CA ASP A 227 -31.66 8.05 10.89
C ASP A 227 -31.12 6.66 10.58
N LYS A 228 -29.82 6.56 10.32
CA LYS A 228 -29.15 5.29 10.03
C LYS A 228 -27.75 5.31 10.64
N THR A 229 -27.45 4.34 11.48
CA THR A 229 -26.12 4.19 12.06
C THR A 229 -25.12 3.64 11.01
N PRO A 230 -23.83 3.97 11.12
CA PRO A 230 -22.82 3.30 10.32
C PRO A 230 -22.80 1.79 10.59
N ASP A 231 -22.37 1.02 9.61
CA ASP A 231 -22.24 -0.44 9.78
C ASP A 231 -21.04 -0.82 10.62
N ILE A 232 -20.01 0.01 10.61
CA ILE A 232 -18.73 -0.27 11.31
C ILE A 232 -18.34 0.96 12.12
N PHE A 233 -17.93 0.74 13.36
CA PHE A 233 -17.23 1.75 14.17
C PHE A 233 -15.81 1.24 14.43
N GLN A 234 -14.82 1.94 13.92
CA GLN A 234 -13.43 1.53 14.02
C GLN A 234 -12.67 2.43 14.99
N ILE A 235 -12.03 1.80 15.97
CA ILE A 235 -11.10 2.45 16.90
C ILE A 235 -9.74 2.50 16.21
N ASP A 236 -9.23 3.70 15.98
CA ASP A 236 -7.93 3.91 15.34
C ASP A 236 -6.82 4.02 16.40
N ASP A 237 -5.60 4.38 15.98
CA ASP A 237 -4.39 4.53 16.80
C ASP A 237 -4.67 5.38 18.06
N GLY A 238 -4.11 5.00 19.18
CA GLY A 238 -4.16 5.77 20.44
C GLY A 238 -4.78 5.05 21.63
N PHE A 239 -5.20 3.79 21.47
CA PHE A 239 -5.74 3.00 22.59
C PHE A 239 -4.65 2.22 23.34
N GLU A 240 -3.53 1.93 22.67
CA GLU A 240 -2.39 1.22 23.21
C GLU A 240 -1.40 2.18 23.89
N THR A 241 -0.54 1.65 24.74
CA THR A 241 0.49 2.49 25.40
C THR A 241 1.52 3.00 24.40
N LYS A 242 1.95 2.15 23.46
CA LYS A 242 2.88 2.48 22.37
C LYS A 242 2.57 1.56 21.20
N VAL A 243 2.76 2.05 19.99
CA VAL A 243 2.62 1.21 18.78
C VAL A 243 3.63 0.07 18.85
N GLY A 244 3.14 -1.15 18.69
CA GLY A 244 3.91 -2.37 18.88
C GLY A 244 3.55 -3.12 20.19
N ASP A 245 3.19 -2.40 21.24
CA ASP A 245 2.83 -2.99 22.55
C ASP A 245 1.33 -3.34 22.57
N TRP A 246 0.91 -4.19 21.63
CA TRP A 246 -0.52 -4.41 21.31
C TRP A 246 -1.33 -5.01 22.45
N LEU A 247 -0.68 -5.69 23.41
CA LEU A 247 -1.37 -6.27 24.58
C LEU A 247 -1.40 -5.31 25.77
N ARG A 248 -0.86 -4.08 25.62
CA ARG A 248 -0.81 -3.07 26.67
C ARG A 248 -1.77 -1.92 26.35
N ILE A 249 -3.04 -2.09 26.76
CA ILE A 249 -4.05 -1.04 26.62
C ILE A 249 -3.71 0.10 27.60
N ASP A 250 -3.80 1.35 27.13
CA ASP A 250 -3.54 2.52 27.98
C ASP A 250 -4.65 2.67 29.02
N LYS A 251 -4.35 2.33 30.27
CA LYS A 251 -5.32 2.33 31.38
C LYS A 251 -5.74 3.75 31.79
N THR A 252 -4.98 4.78 31.43
CA THR A 252 -5.41 6.16 31.70
C THR A 252 -6.53 6.58 30.76
N LYS A 253 -6.51 6.05 29.54
CA LYS A 253 -7.51 6.33 28.49
C LYS A 253 -8.67 5.34 28.55
N PHE A 254 -8.37 4.06 28.82
CA PHE A 254 -9.33 2.95 28.81
C PHE A 254 -9.18 2.16 30.12
N PRO A 255 -9.64 2.73 31.25
CA PRO A 255 -9.41 2.11 32.56
C PRO A 255 -10.02 0.71 32.69
N ASN A 256 -11.09 0.44 31.94
CA ASN A 256 -11.77 -0.85 31.95
C ASN A 256 -11.42 -1.74 30.76
N GLY A 257 -10.34 -1.38 30.02
CA GLY A 257 -9.96 -2.08 28.78
C GLY A 257 -10.90 -1.75 27.65
N LEU A 258 -10.86 -2.56 26.58
CA LEU A 258 -11.67 -2.33 25.38
C LEU A 258 -12.98 -3.11 25.35
N GLU A 259 -13.15 -4.08 26.26
CA GLU A 259 -14.36 -4.93 26.27
C GLU A 259 -15.66 -4.12 26.40
N PRO A 260 -15.78 -3.14 27.35
CA PRO A 260 -17.01 -2.34 27.42
C PRO A 260 -17.28 -1.53 26.16
N ILE A 261 -16.22 -1.08 25.48
CA ILE A 261 -16.35 -0.28 24.25
C ILE A 261 -16.84 -1.17 23.11
N VAL A 262 -16.28 -2.38 22.96
CA VAL A 262 -16.75 -3.32 21.93
C VAL A 262 -18.23 -3.64 22.15
N LYS A 263 -18.62 -3.86 23.39
CA LYS A 263 -20.03 -4.11 23.75
C LYS A 263 -20.90 -2.91 23.35
N ALA A 264 -20.49 -1.70 23.71
CA ALA A 264 -21.25 -0.47 23.37
C ALA A 264 -21.38 -0.27 21.86
N ILE A 265 -20.32 -0.55 21.09
CA ILE A 265 -20.37 -0.46 19.61
C ILE A 265 -21.42 -1.44 19.06
N LYS A 266 -21.42 -2.68 19.57
CA LYS A 266 -22.36 -3.73 19.11
C LYS A 266 -23.80 -3.41 19.51
N GLU A 267 -24.01 -2.80 20.67
CA GLU A 267 -25.33 -2.38 21.11
C GLU A 267 -25.94 -1.30 20.20
N LYS A 268 -25.09 -0.54 19.48
CA LYS A 268 -25.54 0.42 18.46
C LYS A 268 -25.78 -0.25 17.10
N GLY A 269 -25.62 -1.56 17.01
CA GLY A 269 -25.80 -2.30 15.75
C GLY A 269 -24.60 -2.24 14.81
N CYS A 270 -23.47 -1.71 15.30
CA CYS A 270 -22.25 -1.58 14.49
C CYS A 270 -21.33 -2.78 14.68
N GLU A 271 -20.57 -3.14 13.65
CA GLU A 271 -19.42 -4.03 13.80
C GLU A 271 -18.26 -3.24 14.39
N ALA A 272 -17.53 -3.85 15.33
CA ALA A 272 -16.36 -3.20 15.95
C ALA A 272 -15.11 -3.44 15.09
N GLY A 273 -14.41 -2.36 14.75
CA GLY A 273 -13.13 -2.42 14.06
C GLY A 273 -12.00 -1.92 14.94
N ILE A 274 -10.79 -2.42 14.72
CA ILE A 274 -9.58 -2.03 15.46
C ILE A 274 -8.44 -1.77 14.48
N TRP A 275 -7.63 -0.77 14.79
CA TRP A 275 -6.40 -0.43 14.04
C TRP A 275 -5.21 -1.15 14.67
N LEU A 276 -4.34 -1.72 13.84
CA LEU A 276 -3.06 -2.30 14.25
C LEU A 276 -2.03 -2.01 13.16
N ALA A 277 -0.76 -1.89 13.54
CA ALA A 277 0.36 -1.80 12.62
C ALA A 277 1.30 -2.99 12.90
N PRO A 278 0.97 -4.18 12.38
CA PRO A 278 1.58 -5.43 12.87
C PRO A 278 3.07 -5.60 12.58
N PHE A 279 3.62 -4.86 11.60
CA PHE A 279 5.02 -5.02 11.21
C PHE A 279 5.91 -3.89 11.70
N VAL A 280 5.42 -3.02 12.61
CA VAL A 280 6.20 -1.90 13.14
C VAL A 280 6.09 -1.83 14.67
N CYS A 281 7.08 -1.18 15.29
CA CYS A 281 6.99 -0.77 16.70
C CYS A 281 7.67 0.58 16.87
N GLN A 282 7.15 1.38 17.81
CA GLN A 282 7.82 2.64 18.18
C GLN A 282 9.22 2.34 18.70
N LYS A 283 10.16 3.25 18.43
CA LYS A 283 11.56 3.07 18.85
C LYS A 283 11.70 2.99 20.37
N ASP A 284 10.79 3.62 21.11
CA ASP A 284 10.78 3.62 22.58
C ASP A 284 9.68 2.73 23.19
N SER A 285 9.15 1.78 22.42
CA SER A 285 8.16 0.81 22.92
C SER A 285 8.80 -0.21 23.84
N ALA A 286 7.99 -0.83 24.70
CA ALA A 286 8.46 -1.94 25.53
C ALA A 286 8.92 -3.10 24.63
N LEU A 287 8.20 -3.37 23.55
CA LEU A 287 8.57 -4.42 22.60
C LEU A 287 10.00 -4.21 22.06
N ALA A 288 10.32 -2.99 21.63
CA ALA A 288 11.65 -2.69 21.07
C ALA A 288 12.76 -2.82 22.13
N ASN A 289 12.46 -2.43 23.38
CA ASN A 289 13.42 -2.48 24.49
C ASN A 289 13.64 -3.92 25.00
N ASP A 290 12.55 -4.68 25.12
CA ASP A 290 12.58 -6.03 25.69
C ASP A 290 13.05 -7.07 24.66
N HIS A 291 12.79 -6.83 23.37
CA HIS A 291 13.05 -7.78 22.28
C HIS A 291 13.77 -7.12 21.11
N PRO A 292 15.00 -6.62 21.33
CA PRO A 292 15.78 -6.03 20.22
C PRO A 292 16.11 -7.03 19.10
N ASP A 293 16.06 -8.31 19.40
CA ASP A 293 16.25 -9.42 18.44
C ASP A 293 15.03 -9.64 17.52
N TRP A 294 13.90 -8.98 17.79
CA TRP A 294 12.72 -9.06 16.94
C TRP A 294 12.76 -8.02 15.81
N LEU A 295 13.66 -7.05 15.88
CA LEU A 295 13.75 -5.96 14.91
C LEU A 295 14.38 -6.46 13.62
N LEU A 296 13.83 -6.03 12.48
CA LEU A 296 14.44 -6.27 11.19
C LEU A 296 15.79 -5.56 11.13
N ARG A 297 16.82 -6.25 10.66
CA ARG A 297 18.18 -5.68 10.61
C ARG A 297 18.74 -5.73 9.20
N ASP A 298 19.47 -4.69 8.85
CA ASP A 298 20.18 -4.62 7.58
C ASP A 298 21.46 -5.48 7.62
N LYS A 299 22.19 -5.49 6.51
CA LYS A 299 23.40 -6.29 6.38
C LYS A 299 24.51 -5.89 7.36
N SER A 300 24.46 -4.67 7.92
CA SER A 300 25.43 -4.21 8.93
C SER A 300 24.97 -4.53 10.35
N GLY A 301 23.80 -5.15 10.51
CA GLY A 301 23.24 -5.49 11.81
C GLY A 301 22.46 -4.35 12.45
N LYS A 302 22.22 -3.25 11.76
CA LYS A 302 21.47 -2.11 12.29
C LYS A 302 19.98 -2.33 12.12
N PRO A 303 19.15 -1.96 13.13
CA PRO A 303 17.70 -1.99 12.96
C PRO A 303 17.26 -1.11 11.79
N VAL A 304 16.24 -1.57 11.07
CA VAL A 304 15.69 -0.88 9.91
C VAL A 304 14.57 0.06 10.36
N GLY A 305 14.76 1.37 10.16
CA GLY A 305 13.72 2.38 10.40
C GLY A 305 12.70 2.33 9.28
N CYS A 306 11.44 2.61 9.62
CA CYS A 306 10.36 2.55 8.64
C CYS A 306 9.45 3.78 8.68
N GLY A 307 9.96 4.90 9.18
CA GLY A 307 9.26 6.18 9.17
C GLY A 307 9.40 6.93 10.48
N SER A 308 9.01 8.19 10.46
CA SER A 308 9.16 9.09 11.61
C SER A 308 7.89 9.22 12.47
N ASN A 309 6.85 8.48 12.16
CA ASN A 309 5.63 8.45 12.97
C ASN A 309 5.99 8.08 14.42
N TRP A 310 5.27 8.69 15.36
CA TRP A 310 5.43 8.43 16.81
C TRP A 310 6.85 8.73 17.34
N GLY A 311 7.59 9.62 16.68
CA GLY A 311 9.00 9.88 17.03
C GLY A 311 9.98 8.87 16.44
N GLY A 312 9.50 8.01 15.56
CA GLY A 312 10.30 7.01 14.87
C GLY A 312 9.81 5.59 15.12
N ALA A 313 9.90 4.76 14.08
CA ALA A 313 9.45 3.38 14.13
C ALA A 313 10.50 2.44 13.54
N TRP A 314 10.61 1.25 14.14
CA TRP A 314 11.41 0.13 13.63
C TRP A 314 10.51 -0.87 12.91
N ALA A 315 11.01 -1.46 11.85
CA ALA A 315 10.37 -2.60 11.21
C ALA A 315 10.65 -3.87 12.02
N LEU A 316 9.66 -4.75 12.11
CA LEU A 316 9.80 -6.06 12.75
C LEU A 316 10.16 -7.13 11.72
N ASP A 317 10.92 -8.12 12.14
CA ASP A 317 11.26 -9.29 11.32
C ASP A 317 10.13 -10.33 11.46
N PHE A 318 9.17 -10.31 10.53
CA PHE A 318 8.03 -11.23 10.63
C PHE A 318 8.40 -12.69 10.28
N TYR A 319 9.61 -12.95 9.83
CA TYR A 319 10.13 -14.33 9.71
C TYR A 319 10.62 -14.90 11.03
N ASN A 320 10.88 -14.04 12.01
CA ASN A 320 11.23 -14.47 13.37
C ASN A 320 10.02 -15.18 13.99
N ASN A 321 10.18 -16.43 14.44
CA ASN A 321 9.07 -17.21 14.99
C ASN A 321 8.46 -16.56 16.23
N ASP A 322 9.26 -15.92 17.07
CA ASP A 322 8.76 -15.26 18.28
C ASP A 322 7.87 -14.06 17.90
N VAL A 323 8.23 -13.31 16.85
CA VAL A 323 7.39 -12.21 16.32
C VAL A 323 6.05 -12.80 15.83
N ARG A 324 6.10 -13.91 15.09
CA ARG A 324 4.88 -14.57 14.61
C ARG A 324 3.97 -15.02 15.75
N GLU A 325 4.54 -15.64 16.79
CA GLU A 325 3.77 -16.07 17.95
C GLU A 325 3.16 -14.89 18.71
N TYR A 326 3.94 -13.81 18.89
CA TYR A 326 3.44 -12.57 19.50
C TYR A 326 2.24 -12.02 18.70
N LEU A 327 2.37 -11.95 17.37
CA LEU A 327 1.28 -11.44 16.54
C LEU A 327 0.05 -12.37 16.61
N ARG A 328 0.26 -13.71 16.65
CA ARG A 328 -0.86 -14.64 16.83
C ARG A 328 -1.59 -14.38 18.14
N GLU A 329 -0.84 -14.16 19.22
CA GLU A 329 -1.42 -13.84 20.53
C GLU A 329 -2.21 -12.53 20.48
N CYS A 330 -1.64 -11.48 19.86
CA CYS A 330 -2.31 -10.17 19.73
C CYS A 330 -3.62 -10.29 18.96
N PHE A 331 -3.58 -10.94 17.80
CA PHE A 331 -4.79 -11.07 16.98
C PHE A 331 -5.84 -11.95 17.65
N ALA A 332 -5.43 -13.01 18.34
CA ALA A 332 -6.35 -13.85 19.13
C ALA A 332 -7.02 -13.01 20.22
N PHE A 333 -6.25 -12.17 20.93
CA PHE A 333 -6.77 -11.27 21.96
C PHE A 333 -7.89 -10.38 21.40
N TYR A 334 -7.64 -9.69 20.27
CA TYR A 334 -8.64 -8.78 19.70
C TYR A 334 -9.84 -9.53 19.10
N LYS A 335 -9.61 -10.70 18.50
CA LYS A 335 -10.74 -11.54 18.02
C LYS A 335 -11.62 -11.99 19.18
N ASN A 336 -11.02 -12.35 20.31
CA ASN A 336 -11.75 -12.80 21.52
C ASN A 336 -12.54 -11.64 22.17
N LEU A 337 -12.04 -10.41 22.06
CA LEU A 337 -12.79 -9.22 22.49
C LEU A 337 -14.01 -8.97 21.60
N GLY A 338 -14.03 -9.53 20.39
CA GLY A 338 -15.18 -9.46 19.51
C GLY A 338 -15.03 -8.48 18.33
N PHE A 339 -13.80 -8.05 18.03
CA PHE A 339 -13.57 -7.22 16.84
C PHE A 339 -13.77 -8.03 15.56
N GLY A 340 -14.52 -7.48 14.62
CA GLY A 340 -14.84 -8.12 13.34
C GLY A 340 -14.07 -7.55 12.16
N LEU A 341 -13.52 -6.34 12.30
CA LEU A 341 -12.71 -5.71 11.26
C LEU A 341 -11.34 -5.31 11.82
N PHE A 342 -10.28 -5.62 11.07
CA PHE A 342 -8.91 -5.21 11.38
C PHE A 342 -8.42 -4.24 10.31
N LYS A 343 -8.21 -2.96 10.67
CA LYS A 343 -7.48 -2.02 9.82
C LYS A 343 -5.99 -2.25 10.09
N LEU A 344 -5.28 -2.76 9.09
CA LEU A 344 -3.87 -3.15 9.22
C LEU A 344 -3.01 -2.16 8.43
N ASP A 345 -2.20 -1.41 9.15
CA ASP A 345 -1.51 -0.24 8.61
C ASP A 345 0.02 -0.43 8.58
N PHE A 346 0.70 0.45 7.83
CA PHE A 346 2.16 0.43 7.69
C PHE A 346 2.68 -0.92 7.19
N LEU A 347 1.90 -1.59 6.34
CA LEU A 347 2.22 -2.97 5.91
C LEU A 347 3.47 -3.04 5.04
N TYR A 348 3.86 -1.93 4.39
CA TYR A 348 5.11 -1.86 3.62
C TYR A 348 6.34 -2.21 4.49
N ALA A 349 6.23 -2.05 5.80
CA ALA A 349 7.34 -2.31 6.72
C ALA A 349 7.82 -3.77 6.66
N ALA A 350 6.95 -4.72 6.27
CA ALA A 350 7.34 -6.13 6.13
C ALA A 350 8.42 -6.32 5.08
N CYS A 351 8.46 -5.48 4.04
CA CYS A 351 9.35 -5.67 2.90
C CYS A 351 10.31 -4.49 2.68
N MET A 352 10.77 -3.88 3.77
CA MET A 352 11.74 -2.76 3.71
C MET A 352 13.04 -3.15 3.01
N ILE A 353 13.51 -4.37 3.24
CA ILE A 353 14.74 -4.90 2.64
C ILE A 353 14.49 -6.31 2.11
N PRO A 354 15.20 -6.73 1.06
CA PRO A 354 15.10 -8.12 0.59
C PRO A 354 15.93 -9.05 1.47
N LEU A 355 15.69 -10.35 1.33
CA LEU A 355 16.55 -11.40 1.87
C LEU A 355 17.42 -11.95 0.73
N PRO A 356 18.48 -12.69 1.05
CA PRO A 356 19.34 -13.25 -0.02
C PRO A 356 18.57 -14.11 -1.03
N ASP A 357 17.58 -14.87 -0.57
CA ASP A 357 16.79 -15.79 -1.41
C ASP A 357 15.38 -15.28 -1.71
N LYS A 358 15.02 -14.05 -1.29
CA LYS A 358 13.66 -13.52 -1.46
C LYS A 358 13.69 -12.03 -1.80
N THR A 359 13.01 -11.67 -2.87
CA THR A 359 12.78 -10.26 -3.22
C THR A 359 11.79 -9.61 -2.24
N ARG A 360 11.74 -8.25 -2.24
CA ARG A 360 10.72 -7.51 -1.47
C ARG A 360 9.31 -7.95 -1.84
N GLY A 361 9.06 -8.19 -3.13
CA GLY A 361 7.74 -8.63 -3.59
C GLY A 361 7.37 -9.99 -3.02
N GLU A 362 8.31 -10.96 -3.08
CA GLU A 362 8.10 -12.28 -2.48
C GLU A 362 7.73 -12.15 -0.99
N ILE A 363 8.49 -11.33 -0.26
CA ILE A 363 8.26 -11.11 1.17
C ILE A 363 6.86 -10.51 1.42
N MET A 364 6.47 -9.51 0.62
CA MET A 364 5.16 -8.86 0.82
C MET A 364 4.00 -9.81 0.54
N PHE A 365 4.13 -10.70 -0.47
CA PHE A 365 3.09 -11.72 -0.73
C PHE A 365 2.96 -12.68 0.46
N GLU A 366 4.09 -13.13 1.02
CA GLU A 366 4.08 -14.01 2.19
C GLU A 366 3.53 -13.30 3.43
N ALA A 367 3.86 -12.01 3.60
CA ALA A 367 3.31 -11.19 4.68
C ALA A 367 1.80 -11.05 4.56
N ALA A 368 1.28 -10.85 3.34
CA ALA A 368 -0.17 -10.75 3.11
C ALA A 368 -0.87 -12.08 3.46
N ASP A 369 -0.27 -13.20 3.10
CA ASP A 369 -0.81 -14.52 3.47
C ASP A 369 -0.82 -14.72 4.99
N PHE A 370 0.23 -14.29 5.66
CA PHE A 370 0.32 -14.36 7.12
C PHE A 370 -0.76 -13.49 7.80
N LEU A 371 -1.00 -12.29 7.26
CA LEU A 371 -2.07 -11.43 7.79
C LEU A 371 -3.44 -12.09 7.65
N ARG A 372 -3.69 -12.76 6.51
CA ARG A 372 -4.95 -13.48 6.33
C ARG A 372 -5.07 -14.63 7.34
N GLU A 373 -3.97 -15.35 7.60
CA GLU A 373 -3.92 -16.38 8.64
C GLU A 373 -4.28 -15.79 10.02
N LEU A 374 -3.66 -14.68 10.39
CA LEU A 374 -3.89 -14.01 11.69
C LEU A 374 -5.34 -13.60 11.88
N CYS A 375 -5.95 -13.03 10.83
CA CYS A 375 -7.33 -12.52 10.90
C CYS A 375 -8.37 -13.64 10.75
N GLY A 376 -8.01 -14.76 10.15
CA GLY A 376 -8.95 -15.85 9.88
C GLY A 376 -10.06 -15.37 8.94
N ASN A 377 -11.31 -15.44 9.41
CA ASN A 377 -12.48 -15.00 8.63
C ASN A 377 -12.90 -13.55 8.91
N ARG A 378 -12.15 -12.82 9.74
CA ARG A 378 -12.46 -11.41 10.02
C ARG A 378 -12.09 -10.54 8.82
N GLU A 379 -12.80 -9.42 8.67
CA GLU A 379 -12.53 -8.50 7.58
C GLU A 379 -11.22 -7.75 7.79
N ILE A 380 -10.50 -7.52 6.71
CA ILE A 380 -9.23 -6.75 6.71
C ILE A 380 -9.41 -5.50 5.84
N LEU A 381 -9.03 -4.35 6.40
CA LEU A 381 -8.80 -3.12 5.67
C LEU A 381 -7.29 -2.90 5.65
N ALA A 382 -6.65 -3.16 4.51
CA ALA A 382 -5.20 -2.99 4.36
C ALA A 382 -4.85 -1.53 4.08
N CYS A 383 -3.74 -1.05 4.66
CA CYS A 383 -3.31 0.33 4.53
C CYS A 383 -1.78 0.39 4.52
N GLY A 384 -1.19 1.39 3.83
CA GLY A 384 0.25 1.49 3.74
C GLY A 384 0.88 0.25 3.12
N VAL A 385 0.38 -0.19 1.96
CA VAL A 385 0.72 -1.51 1.40
C VAL A 385 0.92 -1.43 -0.11
N PRO A 386 1.97 -2.07 -0.65
CA PRO A 386 2.00 -2.36 -2.10
C PRO A 386 0.75 -3.17 -2.46
N LEU A 387 0.00 -2.73 -3.49
CA LEU A 387 -1.38 -3.17 -3.66
C LEU A 387 -1.53 -4.61 -4.14
N LEU A 388 -0.73 -5.04 -5.13
CA LEU A 388 -0.98 -6.33 -5.78
C LEU A 388 -0.83 -7.53 -4.83
N PRO A 389 0.10 -7.53 -3.86
CA PRO A 389 0.17 -8.63 -2.88
C PRO A 389 -1.11 -8.88 -2.07
N VAL A 390 -1.99 -7.87 -1.93
CA VAL A 390 -3.24 -8.03 -1.16
C VAL A 390 -4.48 -8.23 -2.04
N PHE A 391 -4.33 -8.26 -3.36
CA PHE A 391 -5.44 -8.54 -4.30
C PHE A 391 -6.11 -9.87 -3.95
N GLY A 392 -7.42 -9.83 -3.72
CA GLY A 392 -8.21 -11.04 -3.41
C GLY A 392 -7.98 -11.60 -2.00
N LYS A 393 -7.12 -10.97 -1.20
CA LYS A 393 -6.79 -11.47 0.16
C LYS A 393 -7.43 -10.62 1.25
N VAL A 394 -7.82 -9.39 0.93
CA VAL A 394 -8.43 -8.45 1.89
C VAL A 394 -9.78 -7.98 1.34
N GLU A 395 -10.66 -7.59 2.25
CA GLU A 395 -11.99 -7.09 1.89
C GLU A 395 -11.92 -5.65 1.42
N TYR A 396 -11.11 -4.84 2.09
CA TYR A 396 -10.96 -3.41 1.79
C TYR A 396 -9.47 -3.05 1.71
N CYS A 397 -9.16 -2.04 0.89
CA CYS A 397 -7.79 -1.53 0.84
C CYS A 397 -7.77 -0.02 0.62
N ARG A 398 -6.99 0.68 1.44
CA ARG A 398 -6.68 2.10 1.24
C ARG A 398 -5.99 2.25 -0.12
N ILE A 399 -6.45 3.20 -0.91
CA ILE A 399 -5.94 3.41 -2.26
C ILE A 399 -5.23 4.76 -2.44
N GLY A 400 -5.13 5.54 -1.38
CA GLY A 400 -4.44 6.83 -1.39
C GLY A 400 -3.76 7.10 -0.06
N MET A 401 -3.01 8.20 -0.02
CA MET A 401 -2.42 8.69 1.22
C MET A 401 -3.54 9.18 2.15
N ASP A 402 -3.21 9.43 3.40
CA ASP A 402 -4.16 10.01 4.35
C ASP A 402 -4.69 11.34 3.81
N MET A 403 -5.98 11.56 3.95
CA MET A 403 -6.52 12.89 3.69
C MET A 403 -5.97 13.86 4.75
N SER A 404 -6.01 15.12 4.45
CA SER A 404 -5.55 16.17 5.34
C SER A 404 -6.73 17.05 5.77
N LEU A 405 -6.62 17.69 6.92
CA LEU A 405 -7.61 18.68 7.35
C LEU A 405 -7.56 19.97 6.50
N SER A 406 -6.61 20.04 5.56
CA SER A 406 -6.50 21.09 4.54
C SER A 406 -6.44 20.44 3.15
N TRP A 407 -6.53 21.26 2.09
CA TRP A 407 -6.54 20.74 0.72
C TRP A 407 -5.20 20.06 0.34
N ASP A 408 -4.09 20.67 0.75
CA ASP A 408 -2.77 20.06 0.53
C ASP A 408 -1.83 20.51 1.65
N ASP A 409 -0.70 19.85 1.74
CA ASP A 409 0.28 20.10 2.78
C ASP A 409 1.14 21.32 2.44
N LYS A 410 1.94 21.75 3.41
CA LYS A 410 2.90 22.84 3.29
C LYS A 410 3.86 22.61 2.13
N LEU A 411 4.34 23.67 1.52
CA LEU A 411 5.17 23.59 0.33
C LEU A 411 6.40 22.68 0.52
N TYR A 412 7.09 22.79 1.64
CA TYR A 412 8.29 21.96 1.87
C TYR A 412 7.95 20.47 1.96
N MET A 413 6.81 20.11 2.56
CA MET A 413 6.36 18.72 2.61
C MET A 413 6.01 18.19 1.23
N ARG A 414 5.40 19.03 0.39
CA ARG A 414 5.10 18.66 -1.00
C ARG A 414 6.37 18.34 -1.81
N LEU A 415 7.48 18.99 -1.46
CA LEU A 415 8.77 18.79 -2.15
C LEU A 415 9.56 17.61 -1.56
N PHE A 416 9.41 17.34 -0.26
CA PHE A 416 10.29 16.42 0.45
C PHE A 416 9.65 15.07 0.78
N HIS A 417 8.32 14.95 0.74
CA HIS A 417 7.64 13.73 1.19
C HIS A 417 6.58 13.30 0.16
N SER A 418 6.86 12.22 -0.56
CA SER A 418 6.00 11.72 -1.65
C SER A 418 4.67 11.14 -1.14
N GLU A 419 4.70 10.51 0.02
CA GLU A 419 3.54 9.81 0.59
C GLU A 419 2.87 10.62 1.72
N ARG A 420 3.06 11.92 1.74
CA ARG A 420 2.50 12.82 2.76
C ARG A 420 0.97 12.87 2.73
N PRO A 421 0.31 13.15 3.86
CA PRO A 421 -1.14 13.41 3.86
C PRO A 421 -1.50 14.56 2.92
N SER A 422 -2.54 14.37 2.10
CA SER A 422 -2.98 15.38 1.12
C SER A 422 -4.37 15.03 0.60
N THR A 423 -5.36 15.86 0.90
CA THR A 423 -6.73 15.68 0.39
C THR A 423 -6.75 15.69 -1.14
N LYS A 424 -6.01 16.63 -1.73
CA LYS A 424 -5.89 16.74 -3.19
C LYS A 424 -5.40 15.43 -3.81
N ASN A 425 -4.32 14.87 -3.27
CA ASN A 425 -3.73 13.65 -3.83
C ASN A 425 -4.59 12.42 -3.53
N THR A 426 -5.28 12.39 -2.38
CA THR A 426 -6.23 11.33 -2.05
C THR A 426 -7.38 11.29 -3.04
N VAL A 427 -7.94 12.47 -3.40
CA VAL A 427 -8.98 12.55 -4.45
C VAL A 427 -8.44 12.02 -5.78
N LEU A 428 -7.22 12.42 -6.17
CA LEU A 428 -6.61 11.94 -7.42
C LEU A 428 -6.43 10.42 -7.42
N ASN A 429 -5.91 9.87 -6.31
CA ASN A 429 -5.74 8.41 -6.19
C ASN A 429 -7.11 7.69 -6.26
N THR A 430 -8.14 8.26 -5.62
CA THR A 430 -9.50 7.70 -5.65
C THR A 430 -10.01 7.60 -7.09
N VAL A 431 -9.84 8.67 -7.86
CA VAL A 431 -10.26 8.70 -9.27
C VAL A 431 -9.45 7.70 -10.09
N PHE A 432 -8.12 7.71 -9.96
CA PHE A 432 -7.24 6.97 -10.89
C PHE A 432 -6.95 5.52 -10.47
N ARG A 433 -7.38 5.11 -9.26
CA ARG A 433 -7.36 3.69 -8.86
C ARG A 433 -8.77 3.09 -8.75
N ARG A 434 -9.81 3.78 -9.27
CA ARG A 434 -11.21 3.33 -9.18
C ARG A 434 -11.44 1.94 -9.73
N GLN A 435 -10.64 1.54 -10.74
CA GLN A 435 -10.82 0.26 -11.43
C GLN A 435 -10.57 -0.97 -10.53
N LEU A 436 -9.87 -0.76 -9.41
CA LEU A 436 -9.55 -1.85 -8.48
C LEU A 436 -10.76 -2.25 -7.64
N SER A 437 -11.69 -1.30 -7.38
CA SER A 437 -12.85 -1.57 -6.54
C SER A 437 -13.77 -2.58 -7.20
N GLY A 438 -14.11 -3.64 -6.47
CA GLY A 438 -14.95 -4.72 -6.96
C GLY A 438 -14.21 -5.75 -7.81
N ARG A 439 -12.92 -5.54 -8.09
CA ARG A 439 -12.07 -6.52 -8.78
C ARG A 439 -11.03 -7.13 -7.84
N ALA A 440 -10.30 -6.29 -7.12
CA ALA A 440 -9.23 -6.71 -6.20
C ALA A 440 -9.72 -6.77 -4.75
N PHE A 441 -10.50 -5.80 -4.37
CA PHE A 441 -11.05 -5.54 -3.03
C PHE A 441 -12.08 -4.43 -3.19
N LEU A 442 -12.63 -3.91 -2.10
CA LEU A 442 -13.39 -2.66 -2.10
C LEU A 442 -12.44 -1.52 -1.73
N ASN A 443 -12.42 -0.47 -2.55
CA ASN A 443 -11.55 0.68 -2.35
C ASN A 443 -11.94 1.46 -1.09
N ASP A 444 -10.95 1.73 -0.24
CA ASP A 444 -11.07 2.70 0.83
C ASP A 444 -10.41 4.01 0.36
N PRO A 445 -11.21 5.03 0.01
CA PRO A 445 -10.66 6.31 -0.43
C PRO A 445 -10.29 7.24 0.74
N ASP A 446 -10.30 6.72 1.98
CA ASP A 446 -10.19 7.46 3.21
C ASP A 446 -11.47 8.26 3.53
N VAL A 447 -11.48 9.02 4.60
CA VAL A 447 -12.66 9.70 5.12
C VAL A 447 -13.07 10.91 4.29
N PHE A 448 -14.33 11.27 4.38
CA PHE A 448 -14.79 12.61 4.04
C PHE A 448 -15.34 13.28 5.32
N LEU A 449 -15.32 14.59 5.36
CA LEU A 449 -15.67 15.35 6.56
C LEU A 449 -17.00 16.08 6.38
N LEU A 450 -17.97 15.74 7.22
CA LEU A 450 -19.25 16.45 7.26
C LEU A 450 -19.22 17.66 8.19
N ARG A 451 -18.35 17.59 9.22
CA ARG A 451 -18.25 18.63 10.25
C ARG A 451 -17.67 19.94 9.72
N GLU A 452 -18.02 21.04 10.40
CA GLU A 452 -17.48 22.38 10.07
C GLU A 452 -16.27 22.72 10.92
N ARG A 453 -16.20 22.17 12.13
CA ARG A 453 -15.08 22.42 13.04
C ARG A 453 -13.85 21.59 12.67
N ASN A 454 -12.70 22.04 13.11
CA ASN A 454 -11.42 21.31 12.99
C ASN A 454 -11.14 20.85 11.55
N THR A 455 -11.28 21.80 10.60
CA THR A 455 -10.93 21.58 9.20
C THR A 455 -10.77 22.94 8.51
N ALA A 456 -9.84 23.01 7.56
CA ALA A 456 -9.61 24.17 6.70
C ALA A 456 -10.15 23.95 5.28
N LEU A 457 -10.86 22.83 5.04
CA LEU A 457 -11.45 22.54 3.73
C LEU A 457 -12.66 23.47 3.49
N SER A 458 -12.73 24.07 2.30
CA SER A 458 -13.91 24.84 1.90
C SER A 458 -15.10 23.92 1.64
N PRO A 459 -16.33 24.45 1.61
CA PRO A 459 -17.49 23.62 1.25
C PRO A 459 -17.34 22.91 -0.09
N GLU A 460 -16.75 23.58 -1.10
CA GLU A 460 -16.52 22.97 -2.43
C GLU A 460 -15.51 21.84 -2.36
N GLN A 461 -14.47 21.99 -1.56
CA GLN A 461 -13.45 20.95 -1.36
C GLN A 461 -14.05 19.73 -0.65
N LYS A 462 -14.89 19.96 0.37
CA LYS A 462 -15.62 18.87 1.05
C LYS A 462 -16.56 18.16 0.09
N SER A 463 -17.29 18.92 -0.73
CA SER A 463 -18.21 18.37 -1.73
C SER A 463 -17.45 17.52 -2.77
N THR A 464 -16.30 18.02 -3.24
CA THR A 464 -15.44 17.30 -4.19
C THR A 464 -14.99 15.96 -3.58
N LEU A 465 -14.49 16.00 -2.34
CA LEU A 465 -14.02 14.81 -1.63
C LEU A 465 -15.16 13.79 -1.45
N ALA A 466 -16.30 14.24 -0.94
CA ALA A 466 -17.46 13.36 -0.70
C ALA A 466 -17.97 12.76 -2.02
N THR A 467 -18.01 13.55 -3.09
CA THR A 467 -18.46 13.09 -4.41
C THR A 467 -17.51 12.03 -4.96
N ALA A 468 -16.20 12.28 -4.88
CA ALA A 468 -15.20 11.32 -5.36
C ALA A 468 -15.31 9.99 -4.59
N ASN A 469 -15.47 10.09 -3.25
CA ASN A 469 -15.59 8.90 -2.40
C ASN A 469 -16.89 8.13 -2.72
N ALA A 470 -17.99 8.84 -2.92
CA ALA A 470 -19.29 8.21 -3.25
C ALA A 470 -19.29 7.52 -4.62
N LEU A 471 -18.61 8.13 -5.60
CA LEU A 471 -18.58 7.58 -6.96
C LEU A 471 -17.60 6.42 -7.12
N PHE A 472 -16.46 6.47 -6.46
CA PHE A 472 -15.33 5.58 -6.75
C PHE A 472 -14.83 4.79 -5.54
N GLY A 473 -15.30 5.07 -4.36
CA GLY A 473 -14.99 4.29 -3.16
C GLY A 473 -15.89 3.06 -3.05
N GLY A 474 -15.39 2.04 -2.38
CA GLY A 474 -16.17 0.86 -2.03
C GLY A 474 -16.61 0.88 -0.56
N LEU A 475 -16.09 1.83 0.20
CA LEU A 475 -16.40 2.03 1.61
C LEU A 475 -16.51 3.54 1.85
N LEU A 476 -17.57 3.97 2.49
CA LEU A 476 -17.80 5.39 2.82
C LEU A 476 -17.36 5.63 4.26
N PHE A 477 -16.21 6.25 4.43
CA PHE A 477 -15.62 6.52 5.74
C PHE A 477 -15.89 7.96 6.16
N VAL A 478 -16.41 8.13 7.36
CA VAL A 478 -16.66 9.47 7.94
C VAL A 478 -15.94 9.58 9.28
N SER A 479 -15.50 10.81 9.60
CA SER A 479 -14.83 11.11 10.86
C SER A 479 -15.33 12.42 11.47
#